data_b40b75f9fd3a2e5ae4e94978bd99d5e9
#
_entry.id   b40b75f9fd3a2e5ae4e94978bd99d5e9
#
_cell.length_a   1.000
_cell.length_b   1.000
_cell.length_c   1.000
_cell.angle_alpha   90.00
_cell.angle_beta   90.00
_cell.angle_gamma   90.00
#
_symmetry.space_group_name_H-M   'P 1'
#
loop_
_entity.id
_entity.type
_entity.pdbx_description
1 polymer ?
#
loop_
_entity_poly.entity_id
_entity_poly.type
_entity_poly.pdbx_seq_one_letter_code
_entity_poly.pdbx_strand_id
1 'polypeptide(L)'
;MPEFILVLFLCSAVHNTCLPPYQFPHSFDEPYKCMVAGYEESAKKMKEIGPPEVNKHKLYIKFDCLEKAIIIPKEKPKIST
;
A
#
# COMPACT_ATOMS: atom_id res chain seq x y z
N MET A 1 4.75 20.72 5.66
CA MET A 1 3.88 20.17 4.62
C MET A 1 3.64 18.72 4.88
N PRO A 2 2.42 18.25 4.71
CA PRO A 2 2.17 16.83 4.91
C PRO A 2 2.83 16.01 3.81
N GLU A 3 3.20 14.82 4.17
CA GLU A 3 3.76 13.87 3.22
C GLU A 3 2.89 12.62 3.27
N PHE A 4 2.84 11.92 2.15
CA PHE A 4 2.02 10.72 2.03
C PHE A 4 2.92 9.55 1.72
N ILE A 5 2.77 8.49 2.50
CA ILE A 5 3.58 7.28 2.39
C ILE A 5 2.76 6.22 1.69
N LEU A 6 3.33 5.64 0.65
CA LEU A 6 2.65 4.56 -0.08
C LEU A 6 3.01 3.22 0.55
N VAL A 7 1.97 2.47 0.89
CA VAL A 7 2.13 1.15 1.50
C VAL A 7 1.35 0.15 0.66
N LEU A 8 1.99 -0.93 0.27
CA LEU A 8 1.36 -1.99 -0.52
C LEU A 8 1.16 -3.24 0.31
N PHE A 9 0.04 -3.93 0.07
CA PHE A 9 -0.26 -5.20 0.71
C PHE A 9 -0.52 -6.23 -0.38
N LEU A 10 0.26 -7.29 -0.38
CA LEU A 10 0.03 -8.41 -1.30
C LEU A 10 -0.75 -9.47 -0.56
N CYS A 11 -1.91 -9.82 -1.11
CA CYS A 11 -2.84 -10.70 -0.43
C CYS A 11 -3.24 -11.87 -1.31
N SER A 12 -3.64 -12.96 -0.69
CA SER A 12 -4.14 -14.14 -1.38
C SER A 12 -5.58 -14.39 -0.97
N ALA A 13 -6.49 -14.42 -1.95
CA ALA A 13 -7.88 -14.71 -1.67
C ALA A 13 -8.09 -16.18 -1.33
N VAL A 14 -7.22 -17.05 -1.88
CA VAL A 14 -7.30 -18.47 -1.59
C VAL A 14 -6.96 -18.75 -0.13
N HIS A 15 -5.88 -18.15 0.35
CA HIS A 15 -5.44 -18.39 1.72
C HIS A 15 -6.02 -17.39 2.71
N ASN A 16 -6.70 -16.40 2.20
CA ASN A 16 -7.35 -15.37 3.02
C ASN A 16 -6.35 -14.70 3.96
N THR A 17 -5.19 -14.36 3.42
CA THR A 17 -4.14 -13.75 4.21
C THR A 17 -3.32 -12.80 3.36
N CYS A 18 -2.60 -11.90 4.02
CA CYS A 18 -1.77 -10.93 3.35
C CYS A 18 -0.37 -11.00 3.92
N LEU A 19 0.60 -10.70 3.07
CA LEU A 19 1.98 -10.56 3.52
C LEU A 19 2.14 -9.25 4.27
N PRO A 20 3.22 -9.12 5.07
CA PRO A 20 3.47 -7.85 5.74
C PRO A 20 3.53 -6.71 4.72
N PRO A 21 3.04 -5.54 5.09
CA PRO A 21 3.01 -4.43 4.15
C PRO A 21 4.40 -3.98 3.75
N TYR A 22 4.52 -3.55 2.50
CA TYR A 22 5.74 -2.98 1.99
C TYR A 22 5.58 -1.47 1.92
N GLN A 23 6.46 -0.76 2.59
CA GLN A 23 6.44 0.68 2.61
C GLN A 23 7.49 1.21 1.65
N PHE A 24 7.07 2.08 0.74
CA PHE A 24 8.00 2.65 -0.22
C PHE A 24 8.94 3.63 0.46
N PRO A 25 10.19 3.69 -0.02
CA PRO A 25 11.20 4.50 0.67
C PRO A 25 11.03 6.00 0.52
N HIS A 26 10.27 6.45 -0.48
CA HIS A 26 10.07 7.89 -0.67
C HIS A 26 8.63 8.25 -0.42
N SER A 27 8.38 9.52 -0.17
CA SER A 27 7.05 10.00 0.10
C SER A 27 6.58 10.91 -1.02
N PHE A 28 5.30 11.25 -0.98
CA PHE A 28 4.69 12.10 -1.99
C PHE A 28 4.15 13.34 -1.31
N ASP A 29 4.13 14.45 -2.04
CA ASP A 29 3.71 15.71 -1.46
C ASP A 29 2.21 15.97 -1.62
N GLU A 30 1.50 15.08 -2.32
CA GLU A 30 0.06 15.21 -2.45
C GLU A 30 -0.58 13.86 -2.63
N PRO A 31 -1.85 13.72 -2.21
CA PRO A 31 -2.53 12.42 -2.31
C PRO A 31 -2.65 11.91 -3.73
N TYR A 32 -2.87 12.81 -4.69
CA TYR A 32 -3.04 12.41 -6.08
C TYR A 32 -1.83 11.62 -6.57
N LYS A 33 -0.63 12.15 -6.31
CA LYS A 33 0.59 11.47 -6.76
C LYS A 33 0.75 10.13 -6.09
N CYS A 34 0.43 10.06 -4.81
CA CYS A 34 0.51 8.80 -4.07
C CYS A 34 -0.47 7.77 -4.63
N MET A 35 -1.69 8.19 -4.93
CA MET A 35 -2.71 7.28 -5.46
C MET A 35 -2.31 6.75 -6.82
N VAL A 36 -1.84 7.62 -7.70
CA VAL A 36 -1.41 7.20 -9.03
C VAL A 36 -0.26 6.20 -8.91
N ALA A 37 0.72 6.51 -8.07
CA ALA A 37 1.84 5.61 -7.86
C ALA A 37 1.36 4.27 -7.31
N GLY A 38 0.36 4.29 -6.42
CA GLY A 38 -0.19 3.06 -5.87
C GLY A 38 -0.74 2.15 -6.95
N TYR A 39 -1.52 2.70 -7.86
CA TYR A 39 -2.07 1.90 -8.94
C TYR A 39 -0.98 1.40 -9.87
N GLU A 40 -0.03 2.26 -10.21
CA GLU A 40 1.04 1.88 -11.13
C GLU A 40 1.94 0.81 -10.53
N GLU A 41 2.33 0.97 -9.28
CA GLU A 41 3.21 0.00 -8.63
C GLU A 41 2.49 -1.32 -8.39
N SER A 42 1.19 -1.26 -8.11
CA SER A 42 0.40 -2.47 -7.95
C SER A 42 0.36 -3.27 -9.24
N ALA A 43 0.08 -2.60 -10.36
CA ALA A 43 0.04 -3.25 -11.66
C ALA A 43 1.41 -3.83 -12.01
N LYS A 44 2.46 -3.07 -11.74
CA LYS A 44 3.82 -3.49 -12.02
C LYS A 44 4.17 -4.76 -11.25
N LYS A 45 3.81 -4.79 -9.97
CA LYS A 45 4.10 -5.95 -9.11
C LYS A 45 3.35 -7.17 -9.60
N MET A 46 2.09 -7.00 -10.00
CA MET A 46 1.31 -8.13 -10.51
C MET A 46 1.95 -8.71 -11.76
N LYS A 47 2.45 -7.85 -12.63
CA LYS A 47 3.10 -8.31 -13.85
C LYS A 47 4.41 -9.02 -13.55
N GLU A 48 5.14 -8.57 -12.53
CA GLU A 48 6.37 -9.21 -12.11
C GLU A 48 6.11 -10.63 -11.60
N ILE A 49 5.05 -10.78 -10.80
CA ILE A 49 4.71 -12.09 -10.27
C ILE A 49 4.28 -13.03 -11.38
N GLY A 50 3.46 -12.52 -12.29
CA GLY A 50 3.07 -13.28 -13.46
C GLY A 50 1.78 -14.07 -13.30
N PRO A 51 1.15 -14.43 -14.43
CA PRO A 51 -0.16 -15.07 -14.40
C PRO A 51 -0.23 -16.38 -13.63
N PRO A 52 0.77 -17.30 -13.72
CA PRO A 52 0.61 -18.59 -13.03
C PRO A 52 0.40 -18.44 -11.54
N GLU A 53 1.23 -17.65 -10.89
CA GLU A 53 1.11 -17.49 -9.44
C GLU A 53 -0.10 -16.66 -9.07
N VAL A 54 -0.35 -15.59 -9.81
CA VAL A 54 -1.50 -14.73 -9.52
C VAL A 54 -2.79 -15.53 -9.62
N ASN A 55 -2.91 -16.33 -10.69
CA ASN A 55 -4.14 -17.09 -10.91
C ASN A 55 -4.28 -18.23 -9.92
N LYS A 56 -3.17 -18.89 -9.60
CA LYS A 56 -3.21 -20.03 -8.69
C LYS A 56 -3.63 -19.64 -7.29
N HIS A 57 -3.09 -18.57 -6.79
CA HIS A 57 -3.35 -18.13 -5.41
C HIS A 57 -4.37 -17.01 -5.33
N LYS A 58 -4.88 -16.57 -6.47
CA LYS A 58 -5.82 -15.45 -6.56
C LYS A 58 -5.28 -14.25 -5.81
N LEU A 59 -4.08 -13.86 -6.24
CA LEU A 59 -3.38 -12.76 -5.60
C LEU A 59 -4.02 -11.42 -5.98
N TYR A 60 -3.99 -10.49 -5.06
CA TYR A 60 -4.42 -9.13 -5.33
C TYR A 60 -3.60 -8.20 -4.47
N ILE A 61 -3.58 -6.94 -4.85
CA ILE A 61 -2.80 -5.95 -4.14
C ILE A 61 -3.71 -4.83 -3.68
N LYS A 62 -3.57 -4.49 -2.41
CA LYS A 62 -4.20 -3.29 -1.86
C LYS A 62 -3.09 -2.29 -1.58
N PHE A 63 -3.43 -1.03 -1.59
CA PHE A 63 -2.46 -0.03 -1.19
C PHE A 63 -3.16 1.06 -0.40
N ASP A 64 -2.36 1.79 0.33
CA ASP A 64 -2.86 2.87 1.15
C ASP A 64 -1.88 4.02 1.08
N CYS A 65 -2.41 5.22 1.13
CA CYS A 65 -1.58 6.42 1.17
C CYS A 65 -1.78 7.04 2.54
N LEU A 66 -0.82 6.79 3.40
CA LEU A 66 -0.90 7.22 4.79
C LEU A 66 -0.28 8.60 4.93
N GLU A 67 -1.00 9.51 5.54
CA GLU A 67 -0.47 10.83 5.78
C GLU A 67 0.55 10.74 6.91
N LYS A 68 1.76 11.19 6.62
CA LYS A 68 2.81 11.19 7.62
C LYS A 68 2.65 12.43 8.46
N ALA A 69 2.11 12.24 9.64
CA ALA A 69 1.90 13.36 10.53
C ALA A 69 3.22 13.89 11.00
N ILE A 70 3.28 15.17 11.05
CA ILE A 70 4.42 15.82 11.51
C ILE A 70 4.51 15.77 12.97
N ILE A 71 3.57 15.55 13.57
CA ILE A 71 3.56 15.66 14.93
C ILE A 71 3.34 14.60 15.77
N ILE A 72 3.21 14.39 16.07
CA ILE A 72 2.90 13.78 16.72
C ILE A 72 2.54 13.20 17.48
N PRO A 73 2.57 12.96 18.01
CA PRO A 73 2.33 12.18 18.54
C PRO A 73 1.54 11.70 19.31
N LYS A 74 1.34 11.70 19.77
CA LYS A 74 0.62 11.26 20.45
C LYS A 74 -0.48 10.89 20.39
N GLU A 75 -0.92 10.79 20.17
CA GLU A 75 -1.85 10.47 19.98
C GLU A 75 -2.61 9.90 19.56
N LYS A 76 -2.84 9.72 19.61
CA LYS A 76 -3.51 9.23 19.17
C LYS A 76 -4.36 8.75 18.81
N PRO A 77 -4.55 8.58 18.76
CA PRO A 77 -5.27 8.16 18.27
C PRO A 77 -6.26 7.82 18.13
N LYS A 78 -6.32 7.79 18.05
CA LYS A 78 -7.16 7.59 17.86
C LYS A 78 -7.97 7.35 17.28
N ILE A 79 -7.94 7.23 17.14
CA ILE A 79 -8.58 7.12 16.58
C ILE A 79 -9.29 6.94 16.21
N SER A 80 -9.21 6.80 16.16
CA SER A 80 -9.75 6.66 15.75
C SER A 80 -10.44 6.63 15.66
N THR A 81 -10.37 6.56 15.76
CA THR A 81 -10.93 6.65 15.67
C THR A 81 -11.38 6.77 15.61
#